data_99b37eb9e4bffdd4dad69872408456c0
#
_entry.id   99b37eb9e4bffdd4dad69872408456c0
#
_cell.length_a   1.000
_cell.length_b   1.000
_cell.length_c   1.000
_cell.angle_alpha   90.00
_cell.angle_beta   90.00
_cell.angle_gamma   90.00
#
_symmetry.space_group_name_H-M   'P 1'
#
loop_
_entity.id
_entity.type
_entity.pdbx_description
1 polymer ?
#
loop_
_entity_poly.entity_id
_entity_poly.type
_entity_poly.pdbx_seq_one_letter_code
_entity_poly.pdbx_strand_id
1 'polypeptide(L)'
;MGYKSDLKQLLKPYYWVNILLSVSYVISKRTGLICEFLFPNADCELDSRETEILFFLIIVVMLRTRKAGSVTMVNYLSSSFVYTKIANLILWLYADIRYGLPFGALLILVGLLLPEPSYSGPELITYFRGTQILDEELKHHKGTTWLVCLYAAWHPACVTFAPVFAELSASYSLDNLKYPEAAARFRVQDGPTSRQLPTLMLFSEGRETMRRPQADHTGKLQKFLFSKDNLKAAFDIDGLYAECKTKLAAKKKIEKTE
;
A
#
# COMPACT_ATOMS: atom_id res chain seq x y z
N MET A 1 -5.27 -0.01 14.42
CA MET A 1 -4.45 1.24 14.32
C MET A 1 -5.30 2.39 14.82
N GLY A 2 -4.75 3.23 15.71
CA GLY A 2 -5.54 4.27 16.33
C GLY A 2 -5.67 5.49 15.43
N TYR A 3 -6.85 6.07 15.36
CA TYR A 3 -7.18 7.35 14.70
C TYR A 3 -6.11 8.45 14.88
N LYS A 4 -5.42 8.44 16.02
CA LYS A 4 -4.29 9.34 16.31
C LYS A 4 -3.06 9.11 15.42
N SER A 5 -2.81 7.87 14.98
CA SER A 5 -1.70 7.54 14.08
C SER A 5 -1.98 8.05 12.67
N ASP A 6 -3.21 7.86 12.20
CA ASP A 6 -3.64 8.31 10.86
C ASP A 6 -3.63 9.85 10.78
N LEU A 7 -4.07 10.52 11.86
CA LEU A 7 -4.04 11.98 11.94
C LEU A 7 -2.59 12.52 11.90
N LYS A 8 -1.65 11.83 12.56
CA LYS A 8 -0.22 12.21 12.52
C LYS A 8 0.39 12.00 11.13
N GLN A 9 -0.07 11.00 10.39
CA GLN A 9 0.37 10.79 9.00
C GLN A 9 -0.12 11.91 8.08
N LEU A 10 -1.36 12.39 8.28
CA LEU A 10 -1.92 13.49 7.51
C LEU A 10 -1.17 14.82 7.68
N LEU A 11 -0.40 14.98 8.75
CA LEU A 11 0.45 16.16 8.95
C LEU A 11 1.71 16.19 8.05
N LYS A 12 2.03 15.11 7.36
CA LYS A 12 3.17 15.10 6.43
C LYS A 12 2.91 16.03 5.23
N PRO A 13 3.95 16.73 4.73
CA PRO A 13 3.82 17.72 3.64
C PRO A 13 3.21 17.14 2.36
N TYR A 14 3.45 15.86 2.08
CA TYR A 14 2.84 15.16 0.96
C TYR A 14 1.31 15.31 0.92
N TYR A 15 0.61 15.06 2.03
CA TYR A 15 -0.85 15.11 2.07
C TYR A 15 -1.37 16.53 1.90
N TRP A 16 -0.79 17.51 2.59
CA TRP A 16 -1.20 18.91 2.49
C TRP A 16 -1.06 19.47 1.10
N VAL A 17 0.10 19.26 0.47
CA VAL A 17 0.34 19.74 -0.89
C VAL A 17 -0.63 19.07 -1.86
N ASN A 18 -0.86 17.77 -1.76
CA ASN A 18 -1.79 17.07 -2.64
C ASN A 18 -3.26 17.50 -2.42
N ILE A 19 -3.67 17.78 -1.19
CA ILE A 19 -5.00 18.33 -0.88
C ILE A 19 -5.14 19.71 -1.53
N LEU A 20 -4.18 20.62 -1.33
CA LEU A 20 -4.21 21.95 -1.94
C LEU A 20 -4.28 21.89 -3.47
N LEU A 21 -3.49 21.02 -4.10
CA LEU A 21 -3.54 20.80 -5.55
C LEU A 21 -4.87 20.23 -6.01
N SER A 22 -5.49 19.36 -5.21
CA SER A 22 -6.78 18.73 -5.54
C SER A 22 -7.97 19.68 -5.49
N VAL A 23 -7.89 20.76 -4.71
CA VAL A 23 -8.97 21.73 -4.55
C VAL A 23 -8.64 23.09 -5.13
N SER A 24 -7.45 23.25 -5.72
CA SER A 24 -6.91 24.53 -6.19
C SER A 24 -7.86 25.27 -7.13
N TYR A 25 -8.44 24.61 -8.11
CA TYR A 25 -9.35 25.19 -9.08
C TYR A 25 -10.62 25.76 -8.42
N VAL A 26 -11.26 24.94 -7.59
CA VAL A 26 -12.50 25.34 -6.90
C VAL A 26 -12.25 26.51 -5.95
N ILE A 27 -11.12 26.51 -5.25
CA ILE A 27 -10.73 27.63 -4.38
C ILE A 27 -10.50 28.89 -5.21
N SER A 28 -9.79 28.80 -6.34
CA SER A 28 -9.51 29.94 -7.22
C SER A 28 -10.79 30.57 -7.77
N LYS A 29 -11.79 29.79 -8.15
CA LYS A 29 -13.09 30.26 -8.62
C LYS A 29 -13.95 30.89 -7.51
N ARG A 30 -13.90 30.31 -6.30
CA ARG A 30 -14.72 30.78 -5.16
C ARG A 30 -14.15 31.99 -4.45
N THR A 31 -12.87 32.26 -4.58
CA THR A 31 -12.22 33.42 -3.95
C THR A 31 -12.24 34.60 -4.92
N GLY A 32 -13.11 35.60 -4.68
CA GLY A 32 -13.35 36.74 -5.60
C GLY A 32 -12.06 37.43 -6.05
N LEU A 33 -11.16 37.77 -5.13
CA LEU A 33 -9.88 38.42 -5.44
C LEU A 33 -9.00 37.56 -6.40
N ILE A 34 -8.97 36.25 -6.22
CA ILE A 34 -8.19 35.36 -7.06
C ILE A 34 -8.88 35.13 -8.40
N CYS A 35 -10.19 35.02 -8.38
CA CYS A 35 -11.00 34.85 -9.57
C CYS A 35 -10.89 36.05 -10.52
N GLU A 36 -11.07 37.27 -10.03
CA GLU A 36 -10.95 38.52 -10.83
C GLU A 36 -9.55 38.65 -11.45
N PHE A 37 -8.52 38.21 -10.75
CA PHE A 37 -7.15 38.26 -11.26
C PHE A 37 -6.86 37.18 -12.31
N LEU A 38 -7.32 35.94 -12.08
CA LEU A 38 -7.04 34.82 -12.97
C LEU A 38 -8.02 34.70 -14.14
N PHE A 39 -9.27 35.10 -13.95
CA PHE A 39 -10.36 34.96 -14.92
C PHE A 39 -11.08 36.29 -15.18
N PRO A 40 -10.39 37.33 -15.68
CA PRO A 40 -10.97 38.69 -15.81
C PRO A 40 -12.16 38.75 -16.77
N ASN A 41 -12.35 37.77 -17.63
CA ASN A 41 -13.41 37.69 -18.63
C ASN A 41 -14.44 36.59 -18.35
N ALA A 42 -14.38 35.94 -17.21
CA ALA A 42 -15.28 34.84 -16.87
C ALA A 42 -15.99 35.08 -15.54
N ASP A 43 -17.21 34.56 -15.42
CA ASP A 43 -17.96 34.61 -14.16
C ASP A 43 -17.25 33.80 -13.09
N CYS A 44 -17.24 34.33 -11.85
CA CYS A 44 -16.64 33.68 -10.69
C CYS A 44 -17.54 32.56 -10.10
N GLU A 45 -18.54 32.12 -10.87
CA GLU A 45 -19.34 30.95 -10.56
C GLU A 45 -18.87 29.73 -11.38
N LEU A 46 -19.17 28.54 -10.87
CA LEU A 46 -18.87 27.29 -11.59
C LEU A 46 -19.86 27.15 -12.76
N ASP A 47 -19.35 27.00 -13.96
CA ASP A 47 -20.15 26.71 -15.15
C ASP A 47 -20.76 25.29 -15.10
N SER A 48 -21.80 25.06 -15.89
CA SER A 48 -22.48 23.77 -15.99
C SER A 48 -21.50 22.64 -16.33
N ARG A 49 -20.55 22.88 -17.25
CA ARG A 49 -19.51 21.90 -17.63
C ARG A 49 -18.54 21.59 -16.50
N GLU A 50 -18.12 22.60 -15.76
CA GLU A 50 -17.24 22.43 -14.61
C GLU A 50 -17.92 21.61 -13.52
N THR A 51 -19.20 21.85 -13.29
CA THR A 51 -20.02 21.12 -12.33
C THR A 51 -20.21 19.66 -12.75
N GLU A 52 -20.43 19.39 -14.05
CA GLU A 52 -20.50 18.01 -14.59
C GLU A 52 -19.19 17.26 -14.36
N ILE A 53 -18.03 17.87 -14.64
CA ILE A 53 -16.71 17.27 -14.42
C ILE A 53 -16.51 16.92 -12.93
N LEU A 54 -16.85 17.85 -12.04
CA LEU A 54 -16.75 17.62 -10.59
C LEU A 54 -17.69 16.51 -10.11
N PHE A 55 -18.93 16.48 -10.62
CA PHE A 55 -19.88 15.42 -10.29
C PHE A 55 -19.39 14.05 -10.77
N PHE A 56 -18.89 13.98 -12.00
CA PHE A 56 -18.31 12.74 -12.53
C PHE A 56 -17.09 12.28 -11.72
N LEU A 57 -16.25 13.22 -11.29
CA LEU A 57 -15.12 12.93 -10.40
C LEU A 57 -15.58 12.25 -9.10
N ILE A 58 -16.62 12.76 -8.45
CA ILE A 58 -17.15 12.17 -7.22
C ILE A 58 -17.59 10.72 -7.45
N ILE A 59 -18.30 10.46 -8.55
CA ILE A 59 -18.72 9.11 -8.91
C ILE A 59 -17.51 8.19 -9.12
N VAL A 60 -16.49 8.63 -9.89
CA VAL A 60 -15.29 7.85 -10.15
C VAL A 60 -14.53 7.53 -8.87
N VAL A 61 -14.35 8.52 -7.99
CA VAL A 61 -13.69 8.32 -6.69
C VAL A 61 -14.47 7.33 -5.84
N MET A 62 -15.79 7.45 -5.74
CA MET A 62 -16.63 6.52 -4.98
C MET A 62 -16.57 5.10 -5.50
N LEU A 63 -16.66 4.89 -6.82
CA LEU A 63 -16.61 3.56 -7.41
C LEU A 63 -15.23 2.92 -7.27
N ARG A 64 -14.18 3.71 -7.42
CA ARG A 64 -12.81 3.21 -7.34
C ARG A 64 -12.42 2.81 -5.93
N THR A 65 -12.78 3.61 -4.95
CA THR A 65 -12.47 3.36 -3.55
C THR A 65 -13.20 2.15 -3.00
N ARG A 66 -14.44 1.90 -3.42
CA ARG A 66 -15.15 0.64 -3.11
C ARG A 66 -14.43 -0.60 -3.66
N LYS A 67 -13.82 -0.50 -4.86
CA LYS A 67 -13.05 -1.62 -5.45
C LYS A 67 -11.68 -1.83 -4.79
N ALA A 68 -11.05 -0.77 -4.33
CA ALA A 68 -9.72 -0.84 -3.74
C ALA A 68 -9.69 -1.52 -2.37
N GLY A 69 -10.83 -1.62 -1.67
CA GLY A 69 -10.89 -2.22 -0.34
C GLY A 69 -9.99 -1.50 0.66
N SER A 70 -9.85 -0.17 0.49
CA SER A 70 -9.01 0.64 1.37
C SER A 70 -9.56 0.63 2.80
N VAL A 71 -8.77 0.11 3.73
CA VAL A 71 -9.15 -0.11 5.13
C VAL A 71 -8.89 1.14 5.96
N THR A 72 -7.96 1.99 5.54
CA THR A 72 -7.58 3.19 6.26
C THR A 72 -7.96 4.46 5.50
N MET A 73 -8.31 5.53 6.24
CA MET A 73 -8.65 6.83 5.68
C MET A 73 -7.49 7.41 4.85
N VAL A 74 -6.25 7.15 5.27
CA VAL A 74 -5.04 7.61 4.59
C VAL A 74 -4.89 6.97 3.22
N ASN A 75 -5.07 5.65 3.11
CA ASN A 75 -5.00 4.94 1.82
C ASN A 75 -6.13 5.36 0.87
N TYR A 76 -7.32 5.64 1.43
CA TYR A 76 -8.44 6.18 0.66
C TYR A 76 -8.07 7.54 0.05
N LEU A 77 -7.54 8.44 0.87
CA LEU A 77 -7.15 9.79 0.44
C LEU A 77 -6.02 9.73 -0.61
N SER A 78 -4.98 8.94 -0.35
CA SER A 78 -3.84 8.79 -1.26
C SER A 78 -4.27 8.25 -2.63
N SER A 79 -5.12 7.23 -2.68
CA SER A 79 -5.65 6.68 -3.93
C SER A 79 -6.58 7.64 -4.67
N SER A 80 -7.23 8.57 -3.98
CA SER A 80 -8.11 9.57 -4.60
C SER A 80 -7.34 10.76 -5.21
N PHE A 81 -6.13 11.08 -4.73
CA PHE A 81 -5.34 12.21 -5.23
C PHE A 81 -5.05 12.16 -6.73
N VAL A 82 -4.85 10.98 -7.30
CA VAL A 82 -4.59 10.85 -8.74
C VAL A 82 -5.79 11.34 -9.54
N TYR A 83 -6.99 10.90 -9.17
CA TYR A 83 -8.22 11.28 -9.87
C TYR A 83 -8.57 12.75 -9.67
N THR A 84 -8.43 13.25 -8.45
CA THR A 84 -8.72 14.65 -8.14
C THR A 84 -7.74 15.60 -8.85
N LYS A 85 -6.46 15.27 -8.92
CA LYS A 85 -5.46 16.07 -9.65
C LYS A 85 -5.70 16.07 -11.16
N ILE A 86 -6.05 14.91 -11.74
CA ILE A 86 -6.40 14.84 -13.17
C ILE A 86 -7.64 15.70 -13.47
N ALA A 87 -8.67 15.60 -12.65
CA ALA A 87 -9.87 16.44 -12.83
C ALA A 87 -9.55 17.93 -12.70
N ASN A 88 -8.74 18.34 -11.72
CA ASN A 88 -8.28 19.73 -11.60
C ASN A 88 -7.47 20.17 -12.82
N LEU A 89 -6.59 19.32 -13.36
CA LEU A 89 -5.84 19.63 -14.58
C LEU A 89 -6.78 19.86 -15.76
N ILE A 90 -7.80 19.03 -15.92
CA ILE A 90 -8.81 19.19 -16.98
C ILE A 90 -9.55 20.52 -16.81
N LEU A 91 -9.95 20.87 -15.58
CA LEU A 91 -10.62 22.14 -15.28
C LEU A 91 -9.74 23.35 -15.58
N TRP A 92 -8.46 23.32 -15.19
CA TRP A 92 -7.51 24.38 -15.51
C TRP A 92 -7.26 24.53 -17.02
N LEU A 93 -7.14 23.42 -17.76
CA LEU A 93 -6.99 23.43 -19.22
C LEU A 93 -8.27 23.91 -19.93
N TYR A 94 -9.43 23.58 -19.39
CA TYR A 94 -10.72 24.03 -19.90
C TYR A 94 -10.90 25.53 -19.73
N ALA A 95 -10.51 26.07 -18.57
CA ALA A 95 -10.63 27.48 -18.28
C ALA A 95 -9.65 28.33 -19.11
N ASP A 96 -8.36 28.01 -19.08
CA ASP A 96 -7.33 28.63 -19.92
C ASP A 96 -6.09 27.73 -20.00
N ILE A 97 -5.66 27.44 -21.23
CA ILE A 97 -4.47 26.62 -21.49
C ILE A 97 -3.19 27.25 -20.90
N ARG A 98 -3.15 28.58 -20.77
CA ARG A 98 -2.01 29.33 -20.20
C ARG A 98 -1.79 28.99 -18.72
N TYR A 99 -2.85 28.68 -17.97
CA TYR A 99 -2.77 28.24 -16.58
C TYR A 99 -2.73 26.72 -16.45
N GLY A 100 -3.39 26.00 -17.37
CA GLY A 100 -3.42 24.55 -17.37
C GLY A 100 -2.04 23.90 -17.61
N LEU A 101 -1.23 24.43 -18.52
CA LEU A 101 0.11 23.91 -18.79
C LEU A 101 1.07 24.08 -17.60
N PRO A 102 1.22 25.26 -16.97
CA PRO A 102 2.02 25.40 -15.77
C PRO A 102 1.52 24.54 -14.61
N PHE A 103 0.20 24.40 -14.47
CA PHE A 103 -0.38 23.53 -13.44
C PHE A 103 -0.01 22.07 -13.68
N GLY A 104 -0.05 21.59 -14.93
CA GLY A 104 0.43 20.24 -15.30
C GLY A 104 1.91 20.04 -14.98
N ALA A 105 2.76 21.00 -15.31
CA ALA A 105 4.17 20.97 -14.95
C ALA A 105 4.39 20.93 -13.42
N LEU A 106 3.60 21.72 -12.68
CA LEU A 106 3.61 21.70 -11.21
C LEU A 106 3.23 20.34 -10.64
N LEU A 107 2.22 19.67 -11.20
CA LEU A 107 1.83 18.31 -10.77
C LEU A 107 2.95 17.30 -10.96
N ILE A 108 3.68 17.36 -12.08
CA ILE A 108 4.84 16.50 -12.35
C ILE A 108 5.96 16.80 -11.35
N LEU A 109 6.28 18.08 -11.16
CA LEU A 109 7.33 18.52 -10.22
C LEU A 109 7.03 18.04 -8.79
N VAL A 110 5.80 18.24 -8.32
CA VAL A 110 5.38 17.79 -6.98
C VAL A 110 5.42 16.27 -6.88
N GLY A 111 5.03 15.54 -7.92
CA GLY A 111 5.11 14.08 -7.95
C GLY A 111 6.54 13.55 -7.83
N LEU A 112 7.52 14.27 -8.38
CA LEU A 112 8.94 13.92 -8.30
C LEU A 112 9.58 14.30 -6.96
N LEU A 113 9.22 15.47 -6.43
CA LEU A 113 9.84 16.00 -5.19
C LEU A 113 9.21 15.46 -3.91
N LEU A 114 7.91 15.12 -3.95
CA LEU A 114 7.14 14.67 -2.80
C LEU A 114 6.53 13.28 -3.08
N PRO A 115 7.32 12.21 -3.07
CA PRO A 115 6.78 10.85 -3.20
C PRO A 115 5.89 10.50 -2.01
N GLU A 116 5.00 9.54 -2.20
CA GLU A 116 4.13 9.04 -1.14
C GLU A 116 4.97 8.51 0.03
N PRO A 117 4.71 8.96 1.27
CA PRO A 117 5.46 8.54 2.43
C PRO A 117 5.22 7.05 2.71
N SER A 118 6.21 6.23 2.39
CA SER A 118 6.26 4.81 2.74
C SER A 118 6.80 4.62 4.17
N TYR A 119 6.62 3.41 4.70
CA TYR A 119 7.23 3.04 5.97
C TYR A 119 8.76 3.06 5.82
N SER A 120 9.41 3.84 6.67
CA SER A 120 10.87 4.01 6.73
C SER A 120 11.45 3.60 8.09
N GLY A 121 10.68 2.85 8.88
CA GLY A 121 11.12 2.32 10.16
C GLY A 121 12.08 1.14 10.02
N PRO A 122 12.58 0.59 11.13
CA PRO A 122 13.41 -0.59 11.12
C PRO A 122 12.67 -1.77 10.48
N GLU A 123 13.34 -2.50 9.61
CA GLU A 123 12.83 -3.75 9.04
C GLU A 123 13.72 -4.91 9.47
N LEU A 124 13.08 -5.98 9.92
CA LEU A 124 13.74 -7.24 10.28
C LEU A 124 13.42 -8.29 9.21
N ILE A 125 13.65 -7.91 7.96
CA ILE A 125 13.39 -8.79 6.82
C ILE A 125 14.71 -9.34 6.33
N THR A 126 14.84 -10.66 6.27
CA THR A 126 15.99 -11.30 5.67
C THR A 126 15.68 -11.67 4.21
N TYR A 127 16.46 -11.22 3.19
CA TYR A 127 16.22 -11.40 1.75
C TYR A 127 16.96 -12.61 1.18
N PHE A 128 16.28 -13.60 0.58
CA PHE A 128 16.89 -14.74 -0.12
C PHE A 128 16.81 -14.54 -1.63
N ARG A 129 17.91 -14.74 -2.30
CA ARG A 129 17.96 -14.84 -3.74
C ARG A 129 18.08 -16.31 -4.11
N GLY A 130 16.98 -16.91 -4.59
CA GLY A 130 16.95 -18.31 -5.03
C GLY A 130 16.24 -19.27 -4.08
N THR A 131 15.68 -20.33 -4.67
CA THR A 131 14.88 -21.34 -3.98
C THR A 131 15.71 -22.30 -3.15
N GLN A 132 16.94 -22.60 -3.60
CA GLN A 132 17.82 -23.57 -2.95
C GLN A 132 18.16 -23.16 -1.52
N ILE A 133 18.51 -21.90 -1.33
CA ILE A 133 18.86 -21.35 -0.01
C ILE A 133 17.66 -21.41 0.94
N LEU A 134 16.46 -21.07 0.46
CA LEU A 134 15.24 -21.14 1.26
C LEU A 134 14.94 -22.59 1.69
N ASP A 135 15.14 -23.56 0.79
CA ASP A 135 14.90 -24.97 1.10
C ASP A 135 15.90 -25.54 2.11
N GLU A 136 17.15 -25.14 2.00
CA GLU A 136 18.19 -25.52 2.96
C GLU A 136 17.86 -24.94 4.34
N GLU A 137 17.51 -23.66 4.41
CA GLU A 137 17.11 -23.02 5.66
C GLU A 137 15.87 -23.65 6.29
N LEU A 138 14.82 -23.94 5.49
CA LEU A 138 13.62 -24.61 5.97
C LEU A 138 13.90 -26.05 6.48
N LYS A 139 14.91 -26.74 5.90
CA LYS A 139 15.32 -28.08 6.33
C LYS A 139 16.18 -28.03 7.59
N HIS A 140 17.08 -27.06 7.68
CA HIS A 140 17.99 -26.91 8.82
C HIS A 140 17.28 -26.38 10.07
N HIS A 141 16.31 -25.49 9.90
CA HIS A 141 15.58 -24.84 11.00
C HIS A 141 14.13 -25.32 11.14
N LYS A 142 13.91 -26.65 11.15
CA LYS A 142 12.57 -27.27 11.26
C LYS A 142 11.76 -26.84 12.50
N GLY A 143 12.42 -26.47 13.59
CA GLY A 143 11.77 -26.02 14.81
C GLY A 143 11.29 -24.58 14.80
N THR A 144 11.53 -23.84 13.71
CA THR A 144 11.19 -22.41 13.57
C THR A 144 9.99 -22.25 12.65
N THR A 145 9.08 -21.37 13.03
CA THR A 145 7.95 -20.97 12.19
C THR A 145 8.40 -19.84 11.26
N TRP A 146 8.16 -20.01 9.96
CA TRP A 146 8.57 -19.06 8.94
C TRP A 146 7.34 -18.44 8.24
N LEU A 147 7.32 -17.11 8.14
CA LEU A 147 6.37 -16.42 7.28
C LEU A 147 7.10 -15.92 6.03
N VAL A 148 6.91 -16.57 4.90
CA VAL A 148 7.60 -16.29 3.64
C VAL A 148 6.72 -15.48 2.72
N CYS A 149 7.26 -14.37 2.19
CA CYS A 149 6.60 -13.54 1.18
C CYS A 149 7.25 -13.73 -0.18
N LEU A 150 6.49 -14.14 -1.17
CA LEU A 150 6.89 -14.08 -2.57
C LEU A 150 6.54 -12.70 -3.14
N TYR A 151 7.56 -11.98 -3.55
CA TYR A 151 7.51 -10.58 -3.93
C TYR A 151 8.22 -10.34 -5.27
N ALA A 152 7.66 -9.51 -6.10
CA ALA A 152 8.29 -9.02 -7.31
C ALA A 152 8.40 -7.49 -7.26
N ALA A 153 9.63 -6.96 -7.35
CA ALA A 153 9.89 -5.52 -7.22
C ALA A 153 9.20 -4.67 -8.30
N TRP A 154 8.94 -5.25 -9.46
CA TRP A 154 8.26 -4.59 -10.58
C TRP A 154 6.72 -4.65 -10.49
N HIS A 155 6.15 -5.46 -9.56
CA HIS A 155 4.70 -5.65 -9.47
C HIS A 155 4.07 -4.62 -8.52
N PRO A 156 3.09 -3.78 -8.97
CA PRO A 156 2.56 -2.68 -8.17
C PRO A 156 1.98 -3.10 -6.82
N ALA A 157 1.27 -4.23 -6.77
CA ALA A 157 0.71 -4.73 -5.51
C ALA A 157 1.79 -5.14 -4.49
N CYS A 158 2.93 -5.65 -4.97
CA CYS A 158 4.07 -5.97 -4.13
C CYS A 158 4.72 -4.71 -3.55
N VAL A 159 4.94 -3.70 -4.38
CA VAL A 159 5.51 -2.41 -3.94
C VAL A 159 4.63 -1.76 -2.87
N THR A 160 3.30 -1.78 -3.05
CA THR A 160 2.35 -1.26 -2.06
C THR A 160 2.35 -2.10 -0.77
N PHE A 161 2.61 -3.38 -0.87
CA PHE A 161 2.62 -4.30 0.27
C PHE A 161 3.93 -4.26 1.09
N ALA A 162 5.05 -3.98 0.45
CA ALA A 162 6.37 -3.98 1.10
C ALA A 162 6.43 -3.18 2.42
N PRO A 163 5.93 -1.94 2.51
CA PRO A 163 5.94 -1.19 3.76
C PRO A 163 5.07 -1.81 4.87
N VAL A 164 3.95 -2.43 4.52
CA VAL A 164 3.08 -3.14 5.48
C VAL A 164 3.81 -4.33 6.08
N PHE A 165 4.55 -5.04 5.23
CA PHE A 165 5.29 -6.20 5.62
C PHE A 165 6.52 -5.85 6.47
N ALA A 166 7.22 -4.76 6.13
CA ALA A 166 8.32 -4.21 6.94
C ALA A 166 7.83 -3.80 8.34
N GLU A 167 6.70 -3.11 8.43
CA GLU A 167 6.09 -2.75 9.71
C GLU A 167 5.69 -3.97 10.53
N LEU A 168 5.18 -5.02 9.87
CA LEU A 168 4.84 -6.27 10.52
C LEU A 168 6.09 -6.94 11.09
N SER A 169 7.18 -7.05 10.31
CA SER A 169 8.44 -7.63 10.74
C SER A 169 9.02 -6.93 11.97
N ALA A 170 9.04 -5.60 11.96
CA ALA A 170 9.50 -4.80 13.08
C ALA A 170 8.64 -4.98 14.35
N SER A 171 7.31 -5.17 14.17
CA SER A 171 6.38 -5.30 15.31
C SER A 171 6.56 -6.61 16.08
N TYR A 172 7.04 -7.68 15.42
CA TYR A 172 7.16 -9.02 15.99
C TYR A 172 8.59 -9.52 16.10
N SER A 173 9.60 -8.69 15.75
CA SER A 173 11.00 -9.12 15.69
C SER A 173 11.18 -10.43 14.92
N LEU A 174 10.51 -10.53 13.77
CA LEU A 174 10.53 -11.72 12.93
C LEU A 174 11.79 -11.68 12.07
N ASP A 175 12.85 -12.36 12.49
CA ASP A 175 14.15 -12.34 11.81
C ASP A 175 14.16 -13.10 10.48
N ASN A 176 13.05 -13.72 10.09
CA ASN A 176 13.04 -14.69 9.00
C ASN A 176 11.92 -14.44 7.98
N LEU A 177 12.13 -13.49 7.08
CA LEU A 177 11.19 -13.19 6.00
C LEU A 177 11.88 -12.88 4.68
N LYS A 178 11.62 -13.66 3.59
CA LYS A 178 12.28 -13.40 2.28
C LYS A 178 11.68 -13.98 1.01
N TYR A 179 12.30 -13.72 -0.11
CA TYR A 179 12.03 -13.32 -1.49
C TYR A 179 12.43 -14.27 -2.61
N PRO A 180 12.41 -13.75 -3.90
CA PRO A 180 11.35 -13.73 -4.91
C PRO A 180 11.47 -14.75 -6.04
N GLU A 181 12.60 -15.40 -6.32
CA GLU A 181 12.77 -16.36 -7.45
C GLU A 181 12.16 -17.75 -7.19
N ALA A 182 11.58 -17.92 -6.03
CA ALA A 182 10.91 -19.15 -5.61
C ALA A 182 9.50 -19.35 -6.20
N ALA A 183 8.98 -18.39 -6.96
CA ALA A 183 7.59 -18.41 -7.44
C ALA A 183 7.22 -19.66 -8.22
N ALA A 184 8.06 -20.10 -9.15
CA ALA A 184 7.82 -21.29 -9.98
C ALA A 184 7.72 -22.57 -9.16
N ARG A 185 8.56 -22.74 -8.14
CA ARG A 185 8.57 -23.92 -7.28
C ARG A 185 7.33 -24.02 -6.41
N PHE A 186 6.86 -22.89 -5.87
CA PHE A 186 5.66 -22.84 -5.04
C PHE A 186 4.37 -22.70 -5.85
N ARG A 187 4.44 -22.89 -7.18
CA ARG A 187 3.31 -22.79 -8.11
C ARG A 187 2.61 -21.43 -8.05
N VAL A 188 3.39 -20.37 -7.91
CA VAL A 188 2.91 -18.98 -7.95
C VAL A 188 3.25 -18.41 -9.32
N GLN A 189 2.25 -17.88 -10.01
CA GLN A 189 2.46 -17.18 -11.27
C GLN A 189 3.07 -15.80 -11.01
N ASP A 190 4.20 -15.52 -11.65
CA ASP A 190 4.97 -14.28 -11.50
C ASP A 190 4.80 -13.30 -12.66
N GLY A 191 3.87 -13.57 -13.58
CA GLY A 191 3.60 -12.69 -14.73
C GLY A 191 3.17 -11.27 -14.34
N PRO A 192 3.32 -10.28 -15.26
CA PRO A 192 3.01 -8.87 -14.98
C PRO A 192 1.57 -8.60 -14.58
N THR A 193 0.65 -9.44 -14.99
CA THR A 193 -0.79 -9.35 -14.69
C THR A 193 -1.23 -10.36 -13.62
N SER A 194 -0.28 -11.02 -12.95
CA SER A 194 -0.59 -12.03 -11.96
C SER A 194 -1.38 -11.43 -10.78
N ARG A 195 -2.46 -12.12 -10.43
CA ARG A 195 -3.24 -11.80 -9.23
C ARG A 195 -2.77 -12.58 -7.99
N GLN A 196 -1.73 -13.41 -8.17
CA GLN A 196 -1.16 -14.19 -7.08
C GLN A 196 -0.12 -13.39 -6.28
N LEU A 197 0.49 -12.38 -6.88
CA LEU A 197 1.49 -11.54 -6.20
C LEU A 197 0.85 -10.35 -5.47
N PRO A 198 1.31 -10.03 -4.25
CA PRO A 198 2.23 -10.79 -3.40
C PRO A 198 1.57 -12.09 -2.86
N THR A 199 2.36 -13.14 -2.62
CA THR A 199 1.89 -14.35 -1.93
C THR A 199 2.62 -14.48 -0.60
N LEU A 200 1.86 -14.62 0.49
CA LEU A 200 2.40 -15.01 1.79
C LEU A 200 2.14 -16.47 2.07
N MET A 201 3.15 -17.14 2.59
CA MET A 201 3.10 -18.55 2.99
C MET A 201 3.66 -18.72 4.39
N LEU A 202 2.92 -19.42 5.22
CA LEU A 202 3.35 -19.83 6.56
C LEU A 202 3.92 -21.23 6.49
N PHE A 203 5.14 -21.41 6.98
CA PHE A 203 5.77 -22.70 7.13
C PHE A 203 5.93 -23.03 8.61
N SER A 204 5.53 -24.23 8.99
CA SER A 204 5.77 -24.79 10.30
C SER A 204 6.40 -26.16 10.13
N GLU A 205 7.46 -26.44 10.89
CA GLU A 205 8.22 -27.70 10.79
C GLU A 205 8.75 -28.01 9.37
N GLY A 206 9.07 -26.96 8.61
CA GLY A 206 9.55 -27.08 7.24
C GLY A 206 8.48 -27.40 6.20
N ARG A 207 7.20 -27.41 6.56
CA ARG A 207 6.07 -27.65 5.66
C ARG A 207 5.18 -26.41 5.56
N GLU A 208 4.68 -26.16 4.35
CA GLU A 208 3.67 -25.09 4.14
C GLU A 208 2.36 -25.49 4.83
N THR A 209 1.90 -24.66 5.75
CA THR A 209 0.63 -24.87 6.48
C THR A 209 -0.48 -23.99 5.95
N MET A 210 -0.15 -22.78 5.47
CA MET A 210 -1.13 -21.82 5.01
C MET A 210 -0.53 -20.88 3.97
N ARG A 211 -1.35 -20.42 3.01
CA ARG A 211 -0.99 -19.35 2.06
C ARG A 211 -2.13 -18.35 1.84
N ARG A 212 -1.76 -17.13 1.47
CA ARG A 212 -2.68 -16.09 1.00
C ARG A 212 -2.05 -15.36 -0.20
N PRO A 213 -2.81 -15.09 -1.29
CA PRO A 213 -4.17 -15.52 -1.53
C PRO A 213 -4.29 -17.04 -1.71
N GLN A 214 -5.44 -17.60 -1.35
CA GLN A 214 -5.73 -19.01 -1.52
C GLN A 214 -6.51 -19.23 -2.82
N ALA A 215 -6.21 -20.31 -3.54
CA ALA A 215 -7.00 -20.74 -4.67
C ALA A 215 -8.15 -21.64 -4.18
N ASP A 216 -9.34 -21.39 -4.71
CA ASP A 216 -10.51 -22.23 -4.49
C ASP A 216 -10.39 -23.55 -5.30
N HIS A 217 -11.26 -24.50 -5.07
CA HIS A 217 -11.33 -25.80 -5.79
C HIS A 217 -11.42 -25.62 -7.32
N THR A 218 -11.94 -24.48 -7.78
CA THR A 218 -12.03 -24.10 -9.19
C THR A 218 -10.78 -23.43 -9.75
N GLY A 219 -9.71 -23.28 -8.94
CA GLY A 219 -8.51 -22.54 -9.29
C GLY A 219 -8.67 -21.01 -9.25
N LYS A 220 -9.82 -20.51 -8.81
CA LYS A 220 -10.07 -19.09 -8.68
C LYS A 220 -9.47 -18.56 -7.38
N LEU A 221 -8.67 -17.51 -7.47
CA LEU A 221 -8.04 -16.89 -6.31
C LEU A 221 -9.07 -16.10 -5.49
N GLN A 222 -9.08 -16.36 -4.19
CA GLN A 222 -9.84 -15.56 -3.24
C GLN A 222 -9.15 -14.19 -3.08
N LYS A 223 -9.93 -13.12 -3.18
CA LYS A 223 -9.41 -11.78 -2.93
C LYS A 223 -8.97 -11.67 -1.47
N PHE A 224 -7.72 -11.32 -1.25
CA PHE A 224 -7.17 -11.05 0.06
C PHE A 224 -6.65 -9.62 0.12
N LEU A 225 -7.05 -8.88 1.15
CA LEU A 225 -6.56 -7.54 1.40
C LEU A 225 -5.35 -7.63 2.32
N PHE A 226 -4.19 -7.26 1.80
CA PHE A 226 -2.91 -7.29 2.50
C PHE A 226 -2.75 -6.08 3.45
N SER A 227 -3.63 -5.98 4.46
CA SER A 227 -3.47 -5.04 5.56
C SER A 227 -2.86 -5.74 6.78
N LYS A 228 -2.22 -4.97 7.66
CA LYS A 228 -1.61 -5.49 8.89
C LYS A 228 -2.58 -6.30 9.74
N ASP A 229 -3.80 -5.79 9.93
CA ASP A 229 -4.80 -6.43 10.77
C ASP A 229 -5.35 -7.72 10.14
N ASN A 230 -5.57 -7.71 8.82
CA ASN A 230 -5.99 -8.92 8.10
C ASN A 230 -4.91 -10.01 8.10
N LEU A 231 -3.63 -9.62 8.02
CA LEU A 231 -2.52 -10.57 8.12
C LEU A 231 -2.44 -11.20 9.50
N LYS A 232 -2.56 -10.38 10.55
CA LYS A 232 -2.59 -10.87 11.94
C LYS A 232 -3.71 -11.87 12.15
N ALA A 233 -4.91 -11.54 11.71
CA ALA A 233 -6.08 -12.41 11.84
C ALA A 233 -5.97 -13.67 10.97
N ALA A 234 -5.50 -13.55 9.70
CA ALA A 234 -5.47 -14.66 8.77
C ALA A 234 -4.40 -15.72 9.10
N PHE A 235 -3.28 -15.31 9.70
CA PHE A 235 -2.16 -16.17 10.05
C PHE A 235 -2.03 -16.39 11.56
N ASP A 236 -2.94 -15.85 12.36
CA ASP A 236 -2.87 -15.87 13.84
C ASP A 236 -1.48 -15.51 14.39
N ILE A 237 -0.93 -14.40 13.86
CA ILE A 237 0.46 -14.01 14.15
C ILE A 237 0.66 -13.74 15.64
N ASP A 238 -0.34 -13.19 16.31
CA ASP A 238 -0.29 -12.90 17.75
C ASP A 238 -0.19 -14.22 18.57
N GLY A 239 -0.96 -15.24 18.21
CA GLY A 239 -0.90 -16.58 18.81
C GLY A 239 0.43 -17.26 18.56
N LEU A 240 0.89 -17.28 17.30
CA LEU A 240 2.19 -17.85 16.92
C LEU A 240 3.36 -17.16 17.64
N TYR A 241 3.31 -15.85 17.79
CA TYR A 241 4.34 -15.11 18.53
C TYR A 241 4.37 -15.46 20.00
N ALA A 242 3.20 -15.62 20.65
CA ALA A 242 3.10 -16.04 22.04
C ALA A 242 3.67 -17.46 22.24
N GLU A 243 3.35 -18.39 21.35
CA GLU A 243 3.90 -19.76 21.37
C GLU A 243 5.43 -19.78 21.18
N CYS A 244 5.95 -19.03 20.22
CA CYS A 244 7.38 -18.93 19.99
C CYS A 244 8.11 -18.36 21.21
N LYS A 245 7.54 -17.34 21.87
CA LYS A 245 8.10 -16.74 23.06
C LYS A 245 8.15 -17.72 24.25
N THR A 246 7.12 -18.53 24.43
CA THR A 246 7.08 -19.58 25.48
C THR A 246 8.09 -20.67 25.21
N LYS A 247 8.22 -21.14 23.97
CA LYS A 247 9.23 -22.14 23.56
C LYS A 247 10.66 -21.63 23.78
N LEU A 248 10.95 -20.37 23.43
CA LEU A 248 12.26 -19.75 23.66
C LEU A 248 12.58 -19.60 25.15
N ALA A 249 11.58 -19.23 25.97
CA ALA A 249 11.75 -19.11 27.43
C ALA A 249 12.04 -20.49 28.07
N ALA A 250 11.37 -21.54 27.60
CA ALA A 250 11.62 -22.92 28.06
C ALA A 250 13.03 -23.38 27.69
N LYS A 251 13.49 -23.13 26.45
CA LYS A 251 14.83 -23.49 26.00
C LYS A 251 15.93 -22.79 26.80
N LYS A 252 15.78 -21.49 27.06
CA LYS A 252 16.72 -20.71 27.90
C LYS A 252 16.77 -21.17 29.37
N LYS A 253 15.70 -21.79 29.88
CA LYS A 253 15.70 -22.39 31.23
C LYS A 253 16.51 -23.68 31.25
N ILE A 254 16.43 -24.51 30.23
CA ILE A 254 17.19 -25.75 30.12
C ILE A 254 18.70 -25.47 30.00
N GLU A 255 19.09 -24.54 29.12
CA GLU A 255 20.50 -24.14 28.93
C GLU A 255 21.15 -23.48 30.17
N LYS A 256 20.37 -23.02 31.15
CA LYS A 256 20.89 -22.47 32.42
C LYS A 256 20.99 -23.51 33.55
N THR A 257 20.46 -24.68 33.34
CA THR A 257 20.47 -25.78 34.31
C THR A 257 21.46 -26.89 33.97
N GLU A 258 22.11 -26.82 32.81
CA GLU A 258 23.33 -27.55 32.44
C GLU A 258 24.57 -26.69 32.70
#